data_3e87fc089b9dd564e06ef67a4f8d34a8
#
_entry.id   3e87fc089b9dd564e06ef67a4f8d34a8
#
_cell.length_a   1.000
_cell.length_b   1.000
_cell.length_c   1.000
_cell.angle_alpha   90.00
_cell.angle_beta   90.00
_cell.angle_gamma   90.00
#
_symmetry.space_group_name_H-M   'P 1'
#
loop_
_entity.id
_entity.type
_entity.pdbx_description
1 polymer ?
#
loop_
_entity_poly.entity_id
_entity_poly.type
_entity_poly.pdbx_seq_one_letter_code
_entity_poly.pdbx_strand_id
1 'polypeptide(L)'
;MTDTPMREIGADKSLLILDDDEPFRRRLARAMEKRGFEPTALDSVAAGRAFCTATPPAYAVVDLRLEDGTGLDVVEVLRKNRSDARIVVLTGYGAIATAVAAVKIGATDYLSKPADANDVTNALLALPGDKPPPPDNPMSADRVRWEHIQRVFELCDRNVSETARRLNMHRRTLQRILAKRSPR
;
A
#
# COMPACT_ATOMS: atom_id res chain seq x y z
N MET A 1 -16.75 -14.53 -19.55
CA MET A 1 -16.16 -13.20 -19.82
C MET A 1 -17.20 -12.19 -19.39
N THR A 2 -17.16 -11.77 -18.15
CA THR A 2 -18.04 -10.70 -17.63
C THR A 2 -17.30 -9.40 -17.84
N ASP A 3 -17.71 -8.68 -18.87
CA ASP A 3 -17.26 -7.31 -19.15
C ASP A 3 -17.81 -6.42 -18.02
N THR A 4 -17.03 -6.22 -16.98
CA THR A 4 -17.37 -5.26 -15.94
C THR A 4 -17.18 -3.89 -16.58
N PRO A 5 -18.22 -3.04 -16.66
CA PRO A 5 -18.12 -1.75 -17.29
C PRO A 5 -16.97 -0.98 -16.63
N MET A 6 -16.00 -0.52 -17.43
CA MET A 6 -14.93 0.35 -16.96
C MET A 6 -15.59 1.59 -16.35
N ARG A 7 -15.44 1.73 -15.03
CA ARG A 7 -15.98 2.89 -14.33
C ARG A 7 -15.19 4.12 -14.73
N GLU A 8 -15.89 5.18 -15.03
CA GLU A 8 -15.26 6.43 -15.45
C GLU A 8 -14.60 7.14 -14.27
N ILE A 9 -13.41 7.67 -14.52
CA ILE A 9 -12.72 8.57 -13.60
C ILE A 9 -13.54 9.86 -13.52
N GLY A 10 -13.68 10.43 -12.32
CA GLY A 10 -14.37 11.70 -12.13
C GLY A 10 -13.74 12.86 -12.91
N ALA A 11 -14.39 14.02 -12.91
CA ALA A 11 -13.89 15.22 -13.59
C ALA A 11 -12.50 15.64 -13.07
N ASP A 12 -12.26 15.51 -11.77
CA ASP A 12 -10.95 15.71 -11.16
C ASP A 12 -10.18 14.38 -11.18
N LYS A 13 -9.06 14.37 -11.89
CA LYS A 13 -8.22 13.19 -12.15
C LYS A 13 -6.96 13.15 -11.28
N SER A 14 -6.82 14.13 -10.37
CA SER A 14 -5.64 14.26 -9.52
C SER A 14 -5.45 13.03 -8.63
N LEU A 15 -4.26 12.45 -8.66
CA LEU A 15 -3.91 11.23 -7.93
C LEU A 15 -2.59 11.41 -7.18
N LEU A 16 -2.59 11.20 -5.87
CA LEU A 16 -1.37 11.03 -5.10
C LEU A 16 -0.92 9.57 -5.13
N ILE A 17 0.35 9.32 -5.42
CA ILE A 17 1.01 8.03 -5.20
C ILE A 17 2.12 8.24 -4.18
N LEU A 18 1.96 7.68 -2.99
CA LEU A 18 2.90 7.81 -1.89
C LEU A 18 3.49 6.44 -1.54
N ASP A 19 4.77 6.26 -1.81
CA ASP A 19 5.49 4.99 -1.59
C ASP A 19 7.01 5.28 -1.63
N ASP A 20 7.81 4.72 -0.74
CA ASP A 20 9.27 4.90 -0.71
C ASP A 20 10.01 4.03 -1.74
N ASP A 21 9.40 2.95 -2.23
CA ASP A 21 9.93 2.14 -3.33
C ASP A 21 9.88 2.90 -4.67
N GLU A 22 10.96 3.56 -5.07
CA GLU A 22 11.03 4.33 -6.31
C GLU A 22 10.68 3.52 -7.57
N PRO A 23 11.19 2.30 -7.80
CA PRO A 23 10.81 1.46 -8.93
C PRO A 23 9.32 1.16 -9.00
N PHE A 24 8.69 0.84 -7.86
CA PHE A 24 7.25 0.61 -7.78
C PHE A 24 6.47 1.89 -8.06
N ARG A 25 6.81 2.97 -7.37
CA ARG A 25 6.17 4.29 -7.50
C ARG A 25 6.16 4.79 -8.94
N ARG A 26 7.32 4.74 -9.63
CA ARG A 26 7.46 5.17 -11.04
C ARG A 26 6.66 4.28 -12.00
N ARG A 27 6.67 2.97 -11.79
CA ARG A 27 5.90 2.03 -12.61
C ARG A 27 4.40 2.26 -12.45
N LEU A 28 3.93 2.41 -11.20
CA LEU A 28 2.53 2.67 -10.92
C LEU A 28 2.08 4.01 -11.51
N ALA A 29 2.84 5.08 -11.33
CA ALA A 29 2.51 6.41 -11.89
C ALA A 29 2.30 6.34 -13.40
N ARG A 30 3.24 5.77 -14.15
CA ARG A 30 3.11 5.60 -15.61
C ARG A 30 1.89 4.75 -16.01
N ALA A 31 1.56 3.75 -15.23
CA ALA A 31 0.41 2.91 -15.51
C ALA A 31 -0.91 3.64 -15.23
N MET A 32 -0.96 4.50 -14.22
CA MET A 32 -2.14 5.31 -13.89
C MET A 32 -2.33 6.47 -14.86
N GLU A 33 -1.26 7.11 -15.34
CA GLU A 33 -1.31 8.09 -16.43
C GLU A 33 -1.98 7.52 -17.68
N LYS A 34 -1.58 6.31 -18.10
CA LYS A 34 -2.21 5.62 -19.26
C LYS A 34 -3.69 5.32 -19.06
N ARG A 35 -4.17 5.28 -17.82
CA ARG A 35 -5.58 5.10 -17.48
C ARG A 35 -6.34 6.42 -17.35
N GLY A 36 -5.64 7.55 -17.52
CA GLY A 36 -6.24 8.87 -17.53
C GLY A 36 -6.21 9.61 -16.19
N PHE A 37 -5.52 9.10 -15.18
CA PHE A 37 -5.23 9.83 -13.94
C PHE A 37 -4.08 10.83 -14.15
N GLU A 38 -4.00 11.81 -13.27
CA GLU A 38 -2.91 12.80 -13.19
C GLU A 38 -2.10 12.58 -11.90
N PRO A 39 -1.13 11.64 -11.92
CA PRO A 39 -0.43 11.24 -10.71
C PRO A 39 0.66 12.22 -10.30
N THR A 40 0.69 12.57 -9.01
CA THR A 40 1.83 13.15 -8.31
C THR A 40 2.46 12.07 -7.44
N ALA A 41 3.72 11.73 -7.69
CA ALA A 41 4.43 10.65 -7.03
C ALA A 41 5.41 11.20 -5.98
N LEU A 42 5.21 10.83 -4.72
CA LEU A 42 5.99 11.30 -3.56
C LEU A 42 6.51 10.10 -2.76
N ASP A 43 7.60 10.30 -2.00
CA ASP A 43 8.34 9.24 -1.33
C ASP A 43 8.35 9.33 0.20
N SER A 44 7.74 10.35 0.76
CA SER A 44 7.82 10.60 2.21
C SER A 44 6.51 11.12 2.80
N VAL A 45 6.28 10.82 4.08
CA VAL A 45 5.14 11.33 4.84
C VAL A 45 5.13 12.85 4.85
N ALA A 46 6.30 13.46 5.04
CA ALA A 46 6.43 14.91 5.08
C ALA A 46 5.96 15.57 3.77
N ALA A 47 6.41 15.06 2.62
CA ALA A 47 6.01 15.55 1.31
C ALA A 47 4.51 15.29 1.05
N GLY A 48 4.00 14.10 1.39
CA GLY A 48 2.60 13.74 1.25
C GLY A 48 1.66 14.65 2.05
N ARG A 49 1.99 14.93 3.31
CA ARG A 49 1.21 15.85 4.15
C ARG A 49 1.20 17.27 3.60
N ALA A 50 2.36 17.79 3.18
CA ALA A 50 2.47 19.12 2.59
C ALA A 50 1.61 19.22 1.31
N PHE A 51 1.69 18.22 0.44
CA PHE A 51 0.90 18.16 -0.79
C PHE A 51 -0.61 18.09 -0.51
N CYS A 52 -1.05 17.20 0.37
CA CYS A 52 -2.46 17.05 0.73
C CYS A 52 -3.04 18.29 1.45
N THR A 53 -2.19 19.13 2.05
CA THR A 53 -2.62 20.39 2.65
C THR A 53 -2.77 21.49 1.61
N ALA A 54 -1.82 21.59 0.66
CA ALA A 54 -1.81 22.65 -0.34
C ALA A 54 -2.76 22.36 -1.51
N THR A 55 -2.79 21.12 -1.99
CA THR A 55 -3.54 20.70 -3.19
C THR A 55 -4.13 19.30 -2.97
N PRO A 56 -5.21 19.16 -2.16
CA PRO A 56 -5.75 17.85 -1.81
C PRO A 56 -6.29 17.12 -3.05
N PRO A 57 -5.74 15.95 -3.43
CA PRO A 57 -6.12 15.22 -4.64
C PRO A 57 -7.45 14.49 -4.49
N ALA A 58 -8.11 14.19 -5.63
CA ALA A 58 -9.34 13.42 -5.67
C ALA A 58 -9.11 11.95 -5.34
N TYR A 59 -7.94 11.43 -5.68
CA TYR A 59 -7.56 10.04 -5.51
C TYR A 59 -6.21 9.95 -4.79
N ALA A 60 -6.03 8.91 -3.99
CA ALA A 60 -4.73 8.65 -3.36
C ALA A 60 -4.47 7.16 -3.23
N VAL A 61 -3.22 6.77 -3.48
CA VAL A 61 -2.64 5.46 -3.19
C VAL A 61 -1.50 5.69 -2.21
N VAL A 62 -1.62 5.15 -1.01
CA VAL A 62 -0.73 5.47 0.11
C VAL A 62 -0.14 4.18 0.68
N ASP A 63 1.19 4.03 0.65
CA ASP A 63 1.84 3.00 1.45
C ASP A 63 1.72 3.36 2.94
N LEU A 64 1.38 2.37 3.74
CA LEU A 64 1.30 2.52 5.19
C LEU A 64 2.66 2.59 5.88
N ARG A 65 3.71 2.08 5.23
CA ARG A 65 5.07 2.06 5.76
C ARG A 65 5.99 2.87 4.86
N LEU A 66 6.49 3.95 5.40
CA LEU A 66 7.47 4.83 4.78
C LEU A 66 8.69 4.95 5.68
N GLU A 67 9.83 5.30 5.12
CA GLU A 67 11.08 5.46 5.89
C GLU A 67 10.96 6.52 7.00
N ASP A 68 10.18 7.58 6.76
CA ASP A 68 10.00 8.73 7.67
C ASP A 68 8.73 8.64 8.54
N GLY A 69 7.96 7.54 8.46
CA GLY A 69 6.79 7.37 9.32
C GLY A 69 5.68 6.50 8.77
N THR A 70 4.45 6.80 9.16
CA THR A 70 3.26 6.05 8.74
C THR A 70 2.44 6.83 7.73
N GLY A 71 2.02 6.18 6.65
CA GLY A 71 1.09 6.76 5.68
C GLY A 71 -0.29 7.08 6.25
N LEU A 72 -0.65 6.58 7.45
CA LEU A 72 -1.89 6.93 8.13
C LEU A 72 -2.01 8.44 8.37
N ASP A 73 -0.90 9.10 8.69
CA ASP A 73 -0.87 10.56 8.91
C ASP A 73 -1.26 11.34 7.65
N VAL A 74 -0.89 10.82 6.47
CA VAL A 74 -1.26 11.42 5.19
C VAL A 74 -2.73 11.17 4.87
N VAL A 75 -3.25 9.98 5.19
CA VAL A 75 -4.69 9.66 5.06
C VAL A 75 -5.53 10.61 5.89
N GLU A 76 -5.16 10.85 7.15
CA GLU A 76 -5.88 11.79 8.04
C GLU A 76 -5.88 13.21 7.48
N VAL A 77 -4.71 13.70 7.04
CA VAL A 77 -4.57 15.05 6.47
C VAL A 77 -5.41 15.18 5.20
N LEU A 78 -5.35 14.20 4.29
CA LEU A 78 -6.12 14.23 3.07
C LEU A 78 -7.64 14.20 3.36
N ARG A 79 -8.09 13.32 4.25
CA ARG A 79 -9.51 13.21 4.61
C ARG A 79 -10.05 14.50 5.24
N LYS A 80 -9.23 15.17 6.05
CA LYS A 80 -9.59 16.46 6.67
C LYS A 80 -9.73 17.58 5.65
N ASN A 81 -8.87 17.63 4.62
CA ASN A 81 -8.86 18.68 3.61
C ASN A 81 -9.78 18.37 2.41
N ARG A 82 -10.08 17.09 2.18
CA ARG A 82 -10.96 16.64 1.11
C ARG A 82 -11.76 15.41 1.53
N SER A 83 -12.99 15.62 1.94
CA SER A 83 -13.87 14.58 2.49
C SER A 83 -14.34 13.56 1.45
N ASP A 84 -14.38 13.92 0.16
CA ASP A 84 -14.78 13.07 -0.97
C ASP A 84 -13.60 12.32 -1.61
N ALA A 85 -12.37 12.55 -1.16
CA ALA A 85 -11.20 11.88 -1.70
C ALA A 85 -11.33 10.35 -1.59
N ARG A 86 -10.93 9.64 -2.64
CA ARG A 86 -10.90 8.17 -2.68
C ARG A 86 -9.50 7.70 -2.37
N ILE A 87 -9.33 7.07 -1.22
CA ILE A 87 -8.03 6.74 -0.64
C ILE A 87 -7.91 5.23 -0.54
N VAL A 88 -6.97 4.65 -1.28
CA VAL A 88 -6.59 3.25 -1.20
C VAL A 88 -5.25 3.14 -0.49
N VAL A 89 -5.18 2.33 0.56
CA VAL A 89 -3.93 2.09 1.26
C VAL A 89 -3.27 0.81 0.77
N LEU A 90 -1.96 0.86 0.57
CA LEU A 90 -1.16 -0.31 0.28
C LEU A 90 -0.54 -0.83 1.58
N THR A 91 -0.54 -2.13 1.76
CA THR A 91 -0.01 -2.75 2.97
C THR A 91 0.73 -4.04 2.66
N GLY A 92 1.84 -4.29 3.34
CA GLY A 92 2.48 -5.60 3.33
C GLY A 92 1.60 -6.65 4.03
N TYR A 93 1.85 -7.91 3.71
CA TYR A 93 1.08 -9.02 4.25
C TYR A 93 1.10 -9.06 5.79
N GLY A 94 -0.06 -9.31 6.39
CA GLY A 94 -0.22 -9.43 7.84
C GLY A 94 -0.45 -8.12 8.60
N ALA A 95 -0.65 -6.99 7.93
CA ALA A 95 -0.99 -5.71 8.56
C ALA A 95 -2.51 -5.46 8.63
N ILE A 96 -3.32 -6.52 8.84
CA ILE A 96 -4.79 -6.41 8.91
C ILE A 96 -5.23 -5.37 9.94
N ALA A 97 -4.60 -5.35 11.11
CA ALA A 97 -4.93 -4.36 12.15
C ALA A 97 -4.67 -2.92 11.67
N THR A 98 -3.59 -2.70 10.90
CA THR A 98 -3.26 -1.39 10.34
C THR A 98 -4.20 -1.01 9.18
N ALA A 99 -4.59 -1.98 8.35
CA ALA A 99 -5.60 -1.79 7.31
C ALA A 99 -6.96 -1.40 7.91
N VAL A 100 -7.39 -2.07 8.97
CA VAL A 100 -8.62 -1.72 9.72
C VAL A 100 -8.51 -0.32 10.32
N ALA A 101 -7.36 0.06 10.87
CA ALA A 101 -7.13 1.41 11.37
C ALA A 101 -7.24 2.44 10.24
N ALA A 102 -6.63 2.17 9.07
CA ALA A 102 -6.71 3.05 7.90
C ALA A 102 -8.16 3.29 7.45
N VAL A 103 -8.98 2.25 7.39
CA VAL A 103 -10.41 2.39 7.04
C VAL A 103 -11.16 3.23 8.08
N LYS A 104 -10.88 3.05 9.38
CA LYS A 104 -11.50 3.84 10.46
C LYS A 104 -11.19 5.33 10.39
N ILE A 105 -10.00 5.71 9.90
CA ILE A 105 -9.60 7.11 9.73
C ILE A 105 -9.97 7.68 8.37
N GLY A 106 -10.60 6.88 7.51
CA GLY A 106 -11.20 7.37 6.28
C GLY A 106 -10.58 6.85 4.99
N ALA A 107 -9.70 5.84 4.99
CA ALA A 107 -9.36 5.15 3.76
C ALA A 107 -10.63 4.49 3.18
N THR A 108 -10.75 4.54 1.85
CA THR A 108 -11.90 3.94 1.13
C THR A 108 -11.75 2.43 1.06
N ASP A 109 -10.52 1.96 0.83
CA ASP A 109 -10.20 0.55 0.70
C ASP A 109 -8.71 0.29 1.00
N TYR A 110 -8.33 -0.99 1.06
CA TYR A 110 -6.94 -1.40 1.21
C TYR A 110 -6.58 -2.53 0.23
N LEU A 111 -5.32 -2.57 -0.18
CA LEU A 111 -4.76 -3.62 -1.02
C LEU A 111 -3.48 -4.17 -0.40
N SER A 112 -3.31 -5.49 -0.47
CA SER A 112 -2.05 -6.11 -0.09
C SER A 112 -1.02 -5.97 -1.21
N LYS A 113 0.21 -5.61 -0.88
CA LYS A 113 1.34 -5.71 -1.84
C LYS A 113 1.71 -7.19 -2.08
N PRO A 114 1.96 -7.62 -3.33
CA PRO A 114 2.05 -6.81 -4.53
C PRO A 114 0.67 -6.47 -5.12
N ALA A 115 0.39 -5.21 -5.33
CA ALA A 115 -0.78 -4.74 -6.06
C ALA A 115 -0.37 -4.27 -7.45
N ASP A 116 -1.16 -4.61 -8.45
CA ASP A 116 -0.95 -4.09 -9.79
C ASP A 116 -1.82 -2.87 -10.08
N ALA A 117 -1.63 -2.26 -11.25
CA ALA A 117 -2.37 -1.07 -11.60
C ALA A 117 -3.87 -1.31 -11.87
N ASN A 118 -4.28 -2.56 -12.16
CA ASN A 118 -5.69 -2.91 -12.32
C ASN A 118 -6.34 -3.01 -10.95
N ASP A 119 -5.67 -3.67 -9.99
CA ASP A 119 -6.14 -3.75 -8.60
C ASP A 119 -6.35 -2.36 -8.02
N VAL A 120 -5.35 -1.48 -8.20
CA VAL A 120 -5.40 -0.08 -7.73
C VAL A 120 -6.54 0.68 -8.39
N THR A 121 -6.70 0.58 -9.71
CA THR A 121 -7.78 1.27 -10.44
C THR A 121 -9.16 0.79 -9.97
N ASN A 122 -9.34 -0.52 -9.84
CA ASN A 122 -10.59 -1.11 -9.39
C ASN A 122 -10.95 -0.64 -7.96
N ALA A 123 -9.98 -0.63 -7.06
CA ALA A 123 -10.19 -0.17 -5.68
C ALA A 123 -10.47 1.35 -5.61
N LEU A 124 -9.75 2.17 -6.40
CA LEU A 124 -10.01 3.62 -6.48
C LEU A 124 -11.40 3.94 -7.06
N LEU A 125 -11.92 3.15 -7.97
CA LEU A 125 -13.20 3.38 -8.65
C LEU A 125 -14.35 2.53 -8.06
N ALA A 126 -14.11 1.69 -7.05
CA ALA A 126 -15.14 0.88 -6.39
C ALA A 126 -16.21 1.75 -5.74
N LEU A 127 -17.48 1.36 -5.82
CA LEU A 127 -18.57 2.04 -5.11
C LEU A 127 -18.72 1.49 -3.69
N PRO A 128 -19.28 2.27 -2.76
CA PRO A 128 -19.63 1.76 -1.44
C PRO A 128 -20.52 0.51 -1.55
N GLY A 129 -20.07 -0.61 -0.97
CA GLY A 129 -20.79 -1.90 -1.02
C GLY A 129 -20.31 -2.86 -2.10
N ASP A 130 -19.41 -2.48 -2.99
CA ASP A 130 -18.75 -3.44 -3.88
C ASP A 130 -17.87 -4.38 -3.07
N LYS A 131 -18.00 -5.68 -3.32
CA LYS A 131 -17.05 -6.64 -2.78
C LYS A 131 -15.78 -6.59 -3.61
N PRO A 132 -14.59 -6.42 -3.00
CA PRO A 132 -13.35 -6.56 -3.74
C PRO A 132 -13.30 -7.95 -4.39
N PRO A 133 -12.89 -8.07 -5.66
CA PRO A 133 -12.68 -9.38 -6.25
C PRO A 133 -11.63 -10.14 -5.42
N PRO A 134 -11.77 -11.46 -5.24
CA PRO A 134 -10.73 -12.25 -4.62
C PRO A 134 -9.43 -12.06 -5.42
N PRO A 135 -8.26 -12.00 -4.75
CA PRO A 135 -6.99 -11.82 -5.43
C PRO A 135 -6.79 -12.95 -6.46
N ASP A 136 -6.59 -12.59 -7.72
CA ASP A 136 -6.40 -13.53 -8.83
C ASP A 136 -5.15 -14.41 -8.66
N ASN A 137 -4.23 -14.00 -7.79
CA ASN A 137 -2.98 -14.70 -7.55
C ASN A 137 -2.65 -14.71 -6.05
N PRO A 138 -3.03 -15.76 -5.32
CA PRO A 138 -2.65 -15.90 -3.92
C PRO A 138 -1.13 -15.93 -3.81
N MET A 139 -0.59 -15.18 -2.85
CA MET A 139 0.86 -15.16 -2.60
C MET A 139 1.36 -16.58 -2.29
N SER A 140 2.53 -16.90 -2.83
CA SER A 140 3.16 -18.19 -2.50
C SER A 140 3.41 -18.31 -0.99
N ALA A 141 3.30 -19.52 -0.45
CA ALA A 141 3.55 -19.77 0.97
C ALA A 141 4.96 -19.31 1.42
N ASP A 142 5.94 -19.42 0.52
CA ASP A 142 7.31 -18.95 0.77
C ASP A 142 7.40 -17.43 0.89
N ARG A 143 6.63 -16.70 0.11
CA ARG A 143 6.56 -15.23 0.18
C ARG A 143 5.88 -14.77 1.46
N VAL A 144 4.75 -15.37 1.83
CA VAL A 144 4.06 -15.11 3.10
C VAL A 144 4.98 -15.35 4.29
N ARG A 145 5.71 -16.46 4.26
CA ARG A 145 6.68 -16.80 5.29
C ARG A 145 7.84 -15.80 5.35
N TRP A 146 8.36 -15.39 4.21
CA TRP A 146 9.45 -14.42 4.12
C TRP A 146 9.02 -13.06 4.69
N GLU A 147 7.85 -12.54 4.30
CA GLU A 147 7.33 -11.27 4.80
C GLU A 147 7.03 -11.29 6.30
N HIS A 148 6.49 -12.41 6.80
CA HIS A 148 6.31 -12.60 8.24
C HIS A 148 7.63 -12.52 8.99
N ILE A 149 8.67 -13.17 8.47
CA ILE A 149 10.03 -13.14 9.08
C ILE A 149 10.59 -11.71 9.06
N GLN A 150 10.48 -10.99 7.95
CA GLN A 150 10.94 -9.60 7.86
C GLN A 150 10.22 -8.71 8.88
N ARG A 151 8.91 -8.86 9.01
CA ARG A 151 8.13 -8.11 10.00
C ARG A 151 8.59 -8.35 11.43
N VAL A 152 8.79 -9.61 11.82
CA VAL A 152 9.27 -9.93 13.18
C VAL A 152 10.70 -9.42 13.37
N PHE A 153 11.52 -9.43 12.32
CA PHE A 153 12.87 -8.87 12.35
C PHE A 153 12.87 -7.37 12.63
N GLU A 154 12.00 -6.60 11.96
CA GLU A 154 11.80 -5.17 12.22
C GLU A 154 11.27 -4.92 13.65
N LEU A 155 10.28 -5.69 14.10
CA LEU A 155 9.74 -5.61 15.48
C LEU A 155 10.76 -5.92 16.57
N CYS A 156 11.86 -6.59 16.22
CA CYS A 156 12.96 -6.88 17.10
C CYS A 156 14.17 -5.93 16.89
N ASP A 157 13.95 -4.74 16.34
CA ASP A 157 14.99 -3.76 16.05
C ASP A 157 16.17 -4.35 15.24
N ARG A 158 15.83 -5.21 14.27
CA ARG A 158 16.78 -5.96 13.42
C ARG A 158 17.73 -6.87 14.19
N ASN A 159 17.36 -7.26 15.40
CA ASN A 159 18.14 -8.18 16.20
C ASN A 159 17.89 -9.63 15.80
N VAL A 160 18.84 -10.23 15.07
CA VAL A 160 18.74 -11.61 14.55
C VAL A 160 18.51 -12.65 15.66
N SER A 161 19.15 -12.50 16.82
CA SER A 161 19.03 -13.47 17.91
C SER A 161 17.64 -13.43 18.56
N GLU A 162 17.11 -12.24 18.79
CA GLU A 162 15.77 -12.03 19.33
C GLU A 162 14.69 -12.49 18.35
N THR A 163 14.85 -12.15 17.07
CA THR A 163 13.96 -12.60 16.00
C THR A 163 13.91 -14.11 15.88
N ALA A 164 15.08 -14.76 15.91
CA ALA A 164 15.17 -16.22 15.84
C ALA A 164 14.44 -16.88 17.02
N ARG A 165 14.56 -16.32 18.24
CA ARG A 165 13.87 -16.77 19.43
C ARG A 165 12.36 -16.62 19.30
N ARG A 166 11.86 -15.45 18.88
CA ARG A 166 10.42 -15.19 18.69
C ARG A 166 9.78 -16.05 17.60
N LEU A 167 10.53 -16.35 16.54
CA LEU A 167 10.07 -17.20 15.45
C LEU A 167 10.31 -18.70 15.70
N ASN A 168 10.88 -19.07 16.84
CA ASN A 168 11.29 -20.45 17.14
C ASN A 168 12.13 -21.07 16.02
N MET A 169 13.11 -20.31 15.52
CA MET A 169 13.99 -20.69 14.41
C MET A 169 15.45 -20.70 14.83
N HIS A 170 16.25 -21.56 14.19
CA HIS A 170 17.71 -21.49 14.35
C HIS A 170 18.25 -20.19 13.74
N ARG A 171 19.13 -19.49 14.47
CA ARG A 171 19.77 -18.24 14.03
C ARG A 171 20.39 -18.34 12.62
N ARG A 172 21.08 -19.44 12.30
CA ARG A 172 21.65 -19.68 10.96
C ARG A 172 20.59 -19.75 9.87
N THR A 173 19.45 -20.38 10.14
CA THR A 173 18.33 -20.46 9.19
C THR A 173 17.76 -19.08 8.92
N LEU A 174 17.55 -18.29 9.98
CA LEU A 174 17.08 -16.92 9.85
C LEU A 174 18.05 -16.05 9.04
N GLN A 175 19.36 -16.07 9.35
CA GLN A 175 20.36 -15.33 8.59
C GLN A 175 20.35 -15.67 7.11
N ARG A 176 20.21 -16.96 6.75
CA ARG A 176 20.11 -17.40 5.36
C ARG A 176 18.87 -16.89 4.66
N ILE A 177 17.75 -16.75 5.38
CA ILE A 177 16.50 -16.22 4.84
C ILE A 177 16.59 -14.70 4.64
N LEU A 178 17.12 -13.98 5.64
CA LEU A 178 17.31 -12.52 5.56
C LEU A 178 18.30 -12.10 4.47
N ALA A 179 19.29 -12.94 4.14
CA ALA A 179 20.25 -12.70 3.07
C ALA A 179 19.68 -12.94 1.65
N LYS A 180 18.52 -13.60 1.53
CA LYS A 180 17.86 -13.85 0.24
C LYS A 180 16.96 -12.66 -0.12
N ARG A 181 16.91 -12.36 -1.43
CA ARG A 181 15.88 -11.46 -1.97
C ARG A 181 14.49 -12.08 -1.77
N SER A 182 13.46 -11.21 -1.72
CA SER A 182 12.07 -11.64 -1.65
C SER A 182 11.77 -12.73 -2.69
N PRO A 183 11.15 -13.85 -2.31
CA PRO A 183 10.62 -14.82 -3.26
C PRO A 183 9.62 -14.16 -4.22
N ARG A 184 9.64 -14.58 -5.46
CA ARG A 184 8.65 -14.13 -6.46
C ARG A 184 7.29 -14.77 -6.21
#